data_154dcc9d00f7cc0b56082f3fe6091a88
#
_entry.id   154dcc9d00f7cc0b56082f3fe6091a88
#
_cell.length_a   1.000
_cell.length_b   1.000
_cell.length_c   1.000
_cell.angle_alpha   90.00
_cell.angle_beta   90.00
_cell.angle_gamma   90.00
#
_symmetry.space_group_name_H-M   'P 1'
#
loop_
_entity.id
_entity.type
_entity.pdbx_description
1 polymer ?
#
loop_
_entity_poly.entity_id
_entity_poly.type
_entity_poly.pdbx_seq_one_letter_code
_entity_poly.pdbx_strand_id
1 'polypeptide(L)'
;MVRNFLAEVIKVHARMEPNTTVETEVTIKGTGPRGAKKADILVRRGAASIMIDVGIVEPAVPSYRAEGSYLREEVAADIMAARKTKEFEDAVISDVSFVPFIVQATGRLGKAAMDFLQDGFGEQYVEYQVNTFVRRMSAAVAKMNGVCISMARKLRIYPPCH
;
A
#
# COMPACT_ATOMS: atom_id res chain seq x y z
N MET A 1 10.52 1.43 1.88
CA MET A 1 10.78 -0.02 1.72
C MET A 1 9.61 -0.73 1.05
N VAL A 2 8.39 -0.75 1.63
CA VAL A 2 7.18 -1.41 1.08
C VAL A 2 6.88 -0.95 -0.34
N ARG A 3 6.79 0.38 -0.58
CA ARG A 3 6.57 0.96 -1.90
C ARG A 3 7.59 0.47 -2.95
N ASN A 4 8.87 0.55 -2.63
CA ASN A 4 9.93 0.17 -3.59
C ASN A 4 9.86 -1.32 -3.92
N PHE A 5 9.56 -2.17 -2.94
CA PHE A 5 9.37 -3.59 -3.17
C PHE A 5 8.16 -3.87 -4.08
N LEU A 6 7.02 -3.22 -3.81
CA LEU A 6 5.83 -3.31 -4.67
C LEU A 6 6.15 -2.84 -6.10
N ALA A 7 6.81 -1.69 -6.24
CA ALA A 7 7.19 -1.16 -7.54
C ALA A 7 8.07 -2.12 -8.33
N GLU A 8 9.04 -2.77 -7.70
CA GLU A 8 9.90 -3.76 -8.37
C GLU A 8 9.12 -5.01 -8.82
N VAL A 9 8.19 -5.51 -8.00
CA VAL A 9 7.32 -6.63 -8.40
C VAL A 9 6.47 -6.25 -9.61
N ILE A 10 5.85 -5.08 -9.60
CA ILE A 10 5.03 -4.59 -10.71
C ILE A 10 5.90 -4.40 -11.96
N LYS A 11 7.11 -3.83 -11.85
CA LYS A 11 8.04 -3.67 -12.98
C LYS A 11 8.45 -5.00 -13.62
N VAL A 12 8.72 -6.03 -12.80
CA VAL A 12 9.05 -7.36 -13.31
C VAL A 12 7.89 -7.91 -14.14
N HIS A 13 6.67 -7.75 -13.66
CA HIS A 13 5.48 -8.19 -14.36
C HIS A 13 5.21 -7.36 -15.63
N ALA A 14 5.35 -6.05 -15.55
CA ALA A 14 5.17 -5.12 -16.67
C ALA A 14 6.09 -5.42 -17.87
N ARG A 15 7.28 -6.00 -17.62
CA ARG A 15 8.18 -6.42 -18.70
C ARG A 15 7.61 -7.52 -19.60
N MET A 16 6.64 -8.26 -19.12
CA MET A 16 5.95 -9.32 -19.87
C MET A 16 4.74 -8.81 -20.66
N GLU A 17 4.31 -7.57 -20.36
CA GLU A 17 3.15 -6.95 -20.99
C GLU A 17 3.57 -5.78 -21.89
N PRO A 18 3.32 -5.86 -23.20
CA PRO A 18 3.62 -4.77 -24.10
C PRO A 18 2.84 -3.50 -23.72
N ASN A 19 3.45 -2.35 -23.92
CA ASN A 19 2.88 -1.03 -23.63
C ASN A 19 2.55 -0.77 -22.14
N THR A 20 3.22 -1.48 -21.21
CA THR A 20 3.09 -1.22 -19.78
C THR A 20 4.32 -0.50 -19.25
N THR A 21 4.12 0.64 -18.59
CA THR A 21 5.18 1.42 -17.91
C THR A 21 4.87 1.58 -16.43
N VAL A 22 5.92 1.65 -15.61
CA VAL A 22 5.81 1.81 -14.15
C VAL A 22 6.72 2.93 -13.70
N GLU A 23 6.13 3.97 -13.17
CA GLU A 23 6.80 5.14 -12.62
C GLU A 23 6.58 5.22 -11.11
N THR A 24 7.52 5.81 -10.38
CA THR A 24 7.41 6.00 -8.92
C THR A 24 7.48 7.47 -8.57
N GLU A 25 6.81 7.86 -7.49
CA GLU A 25 6.78 9.24 -6.97
C GLU A 25 6.27 10.26 -7.99
N VAL A 26 5.23 9.92 -8.72
CA VAL A 26 4.68 10.76 -9.80
C VAL A 26 3.75 11.83 -9.22
N THR A 27 4.02 13.08 -9.57
CA THR A 27 3.12 14.19 -9.24
C THR A 27 2.01 14.28 -10.29
N ILE A 28 0.77 14.14 -9.84
CA ILE A 28 -0.43 14.23 -10.68
C ILE A 28 -1.10 15.56 -10.40
N LYS A 29 -1.36 16.30 -11.46
CA LYS A 29 -2.10 17.57 -11.36
C LYS A 29 -3.56 17.25 -11.08
N GLY A 30 -4.03 17.59 -9.89
CA GLY A 30 -5.45 17.52 -9.55
C GLY A 30 -6.24 18.63 -10.23
N THR A 31 -7.48 18.34 -10.55
CA THR A 31 -8.44 19.32 -11.12
C THR A 31 -9.23 20.04 -10.02
N GLY A 32 -9.16 19.54 -8.78
CA GLY A 32 -9.91 20.04 -7.63
C GLY A 32 -9.13 21.00 -6.72
N PRO A 33 -9.78 21.51 -5.69
CA PRO A 33 -9.22 22.52 -4.75
C PRO A 33 -8.03 22.02 -3.94
N ARG A 34 -7.80 20.70 -3.89
CA ARG A 34 -6.68 20.10 -3.13
C ARG A 34 -5.35 20.11 -3.90
N GLY A 35 -5.34 20.58 -5.16
CA GLY A 35 -4.15 20.72 -5.97
C GLY A 35 -3.48 19.42 -6.41
N ALA A 36 -2.19 19.50 -6.73
CA ALA A 36 -1.43 18.33 -7.19
C ALA A 36 -1.27 17.29 -6.08
N LYS A 37 -1.37 16.01 -6.45
CA LYS A 37 -1.15 14.85 -5.58
C LYS A 37 0.07 14.06 -6.03
N LYS A 38 0.79 13.49 -5.08
CA LYS A 38 1.92 12.61 -5.36
C LYS A 38 1.48 11.17 -5.18
N ALA A 39 1.42 10.42 -6.28
CA ALA A 39 1.20 8.98 -6.23
C ALA A 39 2.53 8.26 -5.98
N ASP A 40 2.52 7.22 -5.16
CA ASP A 40 3.71 6.41 -4.90
C ASP A 40 4.14 5.62 -6.14
N ILE A 41 3.18 5.06 -6.86
CA ILE A 41 3.40 4.29 -8.08
C ILE A 41 2.31 4.65 -9.09
N LEU A 42 2.71 4.82 -10.34
CA LEU A 42 1.81 4.99 -11.48
C LEU A 42 2.11 3.88 -12.50
N VAL A 43 1.13 3.06 -12.79
CA VAL A 43 1.17 2.03 -13.83
C VAL A 43 0.35 2.53 -15.01
N ARG A 44 0.96 2.59 -16.19
CA ARG A 44 0.24 2.90 -17.45
C ARG A 44 0.19 1.64 -18.29
N ARG A 45 -0.98 1.29 -18.76
CA ARG A 45 -1.23 0.13 -19.63
C ARG A 45 -2.09 0.57 -20.81
N GLY A 46 -1.44 0.85 -21.95
CA GLY A 46 -2.14 1.46 -23.09
C GLY A 46 -2.75 2.81 -22.73
N ALA A 47 -4.06 2.96 -22.89
CA ALA A 47 -4.80 4.17 -22.52
C ALA A 47 -5.16 4.24 -21.03
N ALA A 48 -5.19 3.12 -20.32
CA ALA A 48 -5.54 3.07 -18.90
C ALA A 48 -4.35 3.37 -18.00
N SER A 49 -4.61 4.01 -16.87
CA SER A 49 -3.61 4.28 -15.83
C SER A 49 -4.13 3.87 -14.46
N ILE A 50 -3.25 3.33 -13.63
CA ILE A 50 -3.54 2.93 -12.25
C ILE A 50 -2.60 3.71 -11.34
N MET A 51 -3.17 4.54 -10.49
CA MET A 51 -2.45 5.21 -9.40
C MET A 51 -2.50 4.34 -8.16
N ILE A 52 -1.34 4.09 -7.57
CA ILE A 52 -1.23 3.32 -6.33
C ILE A 52 -0.58 4.20 -5.27
N ASP A 53 -1.24 4.32 -4.13
CA ASP A 53 -0.70 5.02 -2.97
C ASP A 53 -0.56 4.04 -1.80
N VAL A 54 0.67 3.85 -1.34
CA VAL A 54 1.02 2.85 -0.33
C VAL A 54 0.88 3.44 1.06
N GLY A 55 0.16 2.75 1.93
CA GLY A 55 0.02 3.13 3.33
C GLY A 55 0.36 1.98 4.27
N ILE A 56 1.01 2.30 5.40
CA ILE A 56 1.19 1.37 6.50
C ILE A 56 0.31 1.84 7.66
N VAL A 57 -0.48 0.94 8.22
CA VAL A 57 -1.37 1.24 9.34
C VAL A 57 -1.10 0.31 10.52
N GLU A 58 -1.06 0.91 11.72
CA GLU A 58 -0.96 0.16 12.98
C GLU A 58 -2.38 0.02 13.58
N PRO A 59 -2.96 -1.20 13.58
CA PRO A 59 -4.34 -1.40 14.05
C PRO A 59 -4.52 -1.15 15.55
N ALA A 60 -3.43 -1.23 16.31
CA ALA A 60 -3.49 -1.11 17.78
C ALA A 60 -3.57 0.34 18.28
N VAL A 61 -3.43 1.36 17.40
CA VAL A 61 -3.57 2.75 17.85
C VAL A 61 -4.99 3.05 18.34
N PRO A 62 -5.15 3.92 19.36
CA PRO A 62 -6.44 4.16 20.02
C PRO A 62 -7.57 4.55 19.07
N SER A 63 -7.30 5.35 18.03
CA SER A 63 -8.31 5.78 17.07
C SER A 63 -8.92 4.62 16.28
N TYR A 64 -8.14 3.64 15.86
CA TYR A 64 -8.66 2.46 15.15
C TYR A 64 -9.30 1.46 16.13
N ARG A 65 -8.78 1.39 17.37
CA ARG A 65 -9.40 0.56 18.41
C ARG A 65 -10.80 1.04 18.77
N ALA A 66 -11.01 2.36 18.82
CA ALA A 66 -12.33 2.94 19.04
C ALA A 66 -13.34 2.54 17.94
N GLU A 67 -12.86 2.33 16.72
CA GLU A 67 -13.66 1.87 15.58
C GLU A 67 -13.76 0.32 15.48
N GLY A 68 -13.26 -0.40 16.46
CA GLY A 68 -13.40 -1.85 16.55
C GLY A 68 -12.30 -2.66 15.85
N SER A 69 -11.11 -2.09 15.59
CA SER A 69 -10.00 -2.81 14.97
C SER A 69 -9.47 -4.00 15.79
N TYR A 70 -9.83 -4.08 17.08
CA TYR A 70 -9.52 -5.23 17.93
C TYR A 70 -10.51 -6.38 17.77
N LEU A 71 -11.70 -6.13 17.20
CA LEU A 71 -12.72 -7.14 16.91
C LEU A 71 -12.65 -7.65 15.48
N ARG A 72 -12.27 -6.79 14.56
CA ARG A 72 -12.19 -7.10 13.12
C ARG A 72 -10.88 -6.58 12.56
N GLU A 73 -10.11 -7.49 12.02
CA GLU A 73 -8.73 -7.24 11.56
C GLU A 73 -8.64 -6.25 10.39
N GLU A 74 -9.68 -6.15 9.56
CA GLU A 74 -9.71 -5.29 8.37
C GLU A 74 -9.98 -3.81 8.66
N VAL A 75 -10.61 -3.49 9.80
CA VAL A 75 -11.15 -2.14 10.10
C VAL A 75 -10.11 -1.02 9.93
N ALA A 76 -8.92 -1.19 10.46
CA ALA A 76 -7.88 -0.16 10.35
C ALA A 76 -7.43 0.07 8.90
N ALA A 77 -7.33 -1.01 8.12
CA ALA A 77 -6.96 -0.92 6.70
C ALA A 77 -8.08 -0.27 5.89
N ASP A 78 -9.34 -0.60 6.15
CA ASP A 78 -10.50 -0.04 5.44
C ASP A 78 -10.65 1.46 5.71
N ILE A 79 -10.50 1.89 6.97
CA ILE A 79 -10.54 3.33 7.33
C ILE A 79 -9.41 4.09 6.61
N MET A 80 -8.19 3.55 6.61
CA MET A 80 -7.07 4.18 5.92
C MET A 80 -7.31 4.21 4.40
N ALA A 81 -7.81 3.13 3.82
CA ALA A 81 -8.14 3.05 2.39
C ALA A 81 -9.18 4.10 2.01
N ALA A 82 -10.28 4.20 2.76
CA ALA A 82 -11.33 5.19 2.52
C ALA A 82 -10.79 6.63 2.61
N ARG A 83 -9.92 6.92 3.58
CA ARG A 83 -9.27 8.22 3.70
C ARG A 83 -8.43 8.56 2.48
N LYS A 84 -7.58 7.63 2.04
CA LYS A 84 -6.74 7.83 0.84
C LYS A 84 -7.57 7.96 -0.43
N THR A 85 -8.61 7.17 -0.60
CA THR A 85 -9.54 7.32 -1.74
C THR A 85 -10.13 8.73 -1.79
N LYS A 86 -10.61 9.24 -0.67
CA LYS A 86 -11.12 10.61 -0.57
C LYS A 86 -10.05 11.68 -0.85
N GLU A 87 -8.80 11.43 -0.45
CA GLU A 87 -7.68 12.34 -0.72
C GLU A 87 -7.35 12.44 -2.22
N PHE A 88 -7.54 11.36 -2.98
CA PHE A 88 -7.23 11.28 -4.40
C PHE A 88 -8.44 11.48 -5.31
N GLU A 89 -9.64 11.66 -4.76
CA GLU A 89 -10.88 11.81 -5.52
C GLU A 89 -10.80 12.87 -6.62
N ASP A 90 -10.18 14.02 -6.33
CA ASP A 90 -10.00 15.12 -7.27
C ASP A 90 -8.90 14.85 -8.34
N ALA A 91 -8.07 13.82 -8.15
CA ALA A 91 -6.98 13.47 -9.06
C ALA A 91 -7.36 12.30 -9.99
N VAL A 92 -8.44 11.59 -9.68
CA VAL A 92 -8.98 10.51 -10.50
C VAL A 92 -9.80 11.12 -11.63
N ILE A 93 -9.35 10.90 -12.86
CA ILE A 93 -10.05 11.29 -14.10
C ILE A 93 -10.49 10.03 -14.85
N SER A 94 -11.29 10.17 -15.90
CA SER A 94 -12.00 9.06 -16.57
C SER A 94 -11.16 7.80 -16.86
N ASP A 95 -9.87 7.97 -17.17
CA ASP A 95 -8.99 6.88 -17.60
C ASP A 95 -7.95 6.47 -16.54
N VAL A 96 -8.13 6.95 -15.30
CA VAL A 96 -7.23 6.69 -14.20
C VAL A 96 -8.00 6.05 -13.05
N SER A 97 -7.63 4.83 -12.68
CA SER A 97 -8.11 4.19 -11.45
C SER A 97 -7.16 4.44 -10.28
N PHE A 98 -7.69 4.41 -9.06
CA PHE A 98 -6.91 4.59 -7.84
C PHE A 98 -6.97 3.35 -6.96
N VAL A 99 -5.81 2.91 -6.47
CA VAL A 99 -5.67 1.77 -5.56
C VAL A 99 -5.01 2.22 -4.26
N PRO A 100 -5.73 2.29 -3.15
CA PRO A 100 -5.15 2.48 -1.83
C PRO A 100 -4.50 1.15 -1.38
N PHE A 101 -3.18 1.03 -1.54
CA PHE A 101 -2.44 -0.17 -1.20
C PHE A 101 -2.04 -0.15 0.28
N ILE A 102 -2.93 -0.60 1.15
CA ILE A 102 -2.73 -0.54 2.59
C ILE A 102 -2.15 -1.86 3.12
N VAL A 103 -1.08 -1.73 3.93
CA VAL A 103 -0.44 -2.84 4.64
C VAL A 103 -0.52 -2.57 6.13
N GLN A 104 -1.01 -3.52 6.90
CA GLN A 104 -0.98 -3.41 8.35
C GLN A 104 0.43 -3.68 8.89
N ALA A 105 0.75 -3.14 10.06
CA ALA A 105 2.03 -3.38 10.73
C ALA A 105 2.26 -4.87 11.08
N THR A 106 1.21 -5.68 11.07
CA THR A 106 1.26 -7.15 11.15
C THR A 106 1.70 -7.83 9.85
N GLY A 107 1.75 -7.07 8.74
CA GLY A 107 2.03 -7.59 7.38
C GLY A 107 0.79 -7.98 6.59
N ARG A 108 -0.41 -7.86 7.17
CA ARG A 108 -1.68 -8.14 6.46
C ARG A 108 -1.98 -7.05 5.43
N LEU A 109 -2.46 -7.44 4.26
CA LEU A 109 -2.91 -6.52 3.22
C LEU A 109 -4.38 -6.15 3.42
N GLY A 110 -4.71 -4.89 3.15
CA GLY A 110 -6.10 -4.44 3.02
C GLY A 110 -6.77 -5.01 1.77
N LYS A 111 -8.11 -4.98 1.76
CA LYS A 111 -8.91 -5.57 0.67
C LYS A 111 -8.51 -5.04 -0.70
N ALA A 112 -8.45 -3.71 -0.89
CA ALA A 112 -8.08 -3.12 -2.18
C ALA A 112 -6.69 -3.54 -2.68
N ALA A 113 -5.73 -3.74 -1.76
CA ALA A 113 -4.41 -4.24 -2.11
C ALA A 113 -4.44 -5.71 -2.55
N MET A 114 -5.26 -6.54 -1.89
CA MET A 114 -5.46 -7.94 -2.27
C MET A 114 -6.15 -8.05 -3.62
N ASP A 115 -7.27 -7.32 -3.82
CA ASP A 115 -8.01 -7.29 -5.08
C ASP A 115 -7.08 -6.87 -6.23
N PHE A 116 -6.29 -5.81 -6.06
CA PHE A 116 -5.31 -5.36 -7.05
C PHE A 116 -4.29 -6.44 -7.42
N LEU A 117 -3.78 -7.18 -6.43
CA LEU A 117 -2.83 -8.26 -6.70
C LEU A 117 -3.49 -9.44 -7.41
N GLN A 118 -4.75 -9.75 -7.10
CA GLN A 118 -5.50 -10.84 -7.71
C GLN A 118 -5.91 -10.52 -9.15
N ASP A 119 -6.46 -9.34 -9.38
CA ASP A 119 -6.98 -8.94 -10.68
C ASP A 119 -5.87 -8.43 -11.63
N GLY A 120 -4.83 -7.84 -11.07
CA GLY A 120 -3.78 -7.17 -11.82
C GLY A 120 -2.75 -8.08 -12.47
N PHE A 121 -2.61 -9.33 -12.00
CA PHE A 121 -1.52 -10.23 -12.41
C PHE A 121 -1.95 -11.49 -13.16
N GLY A 122 -3.25 -11.66 -13.50
CA GLY A 122 -3.80 -12.80 -14.26
C GLY A 122 -3.87 -14.11 -13.46
N GLU A 123 -4.89 -14.94 -13.74
CA GLU A 123 -5.27 -16.10 -12.93
C GLU A 123 -4.18 -17.19 -12.74
N GLN A 124 -3.31 -17.38 -13.69
CA GLN A 124 -2.29 -18.47 -13.63
C GLN A 124 -1.05 -18.13 -12.79
N TYR A 125 -0.80 -16.85 -12.51
CA TYR A 125 0.36 -16.40 -11.74
C TYR A 125 0.05 -16.12 -10.27
N VAL A 126 -1.23 -16.09 -9.92
CA VAL A 126 -1.75 -15.35 -8.76
C VAL A 126 -1.41 -16.01 -7.43
N GLU A 127 -1.66 -17.30 -7.26
CA GLU A 127 -1.63 -17.87 -5.90
C GLU A 127 -0.20 -17.97 -5.33
N TYR A 128 0.74 -18.48 -6.09
CA TYR A 128 2.12 -18.62 -5.63
C TYR A 128 2.82 -17.27 -5.49
N GLN A 129 2.61 -16.37 -6.43
CA GLN A 129 3.25 -15.05 -6.44
C GLN A 129 2.66 -14.13 -5.38
N VAL A 130 1.33 -14.12 -5.21
CA VAL A 130 0.66 -13.37 -4.14
C VAL A 130 1.10 -13.88 -2.77
N ASN A 131 1.12 -15.18 -2.55
CA ASN A 131 1.59 -15.75 -1.29
C ASN A 131 3.06 -15.42 -1.02
N THR A 132 3.92 -15.48 -2.03
CA THR A 132 5.33 -15.11 -1.90
C THR A 132 5.48 -13.60 -1.65
N PHE A 133 4.70 -12.78 -2.34
CA PHE A 133 4.67 -11.33 -2.12
C PHE A 133 4.20 -11.00 -0.69
N VAL A 134 3.08 -11.56 -0.24
CA VAL A 134 2.55 -11.36 1.11
C VAL A 134 3.58 -11.76 2.17
N ARG A 135 4.23 -12.92 2.03
CA ARG A 135 5.28 -13.36 2.97
C ARG A 135 6.47 -12.40 3.01
N ARG A 136 6.94 -11.94 1.85
CA ARG A 136 8.06 -10.98 1.77
C ARG A 136 7.68 -9.62 2.35
N MET A 137 6.45 -9.17 2.10
CA MET A 137 5.92 -7.93 2.68
C MET A 137 5.82 -8.04 4.19
N SER A 138 5.25 -9.11 4.72
CA SER A 138 5.16 -9.35 6.16
C SER A 138 6.53 -9.37 6.81
N ALA A 139 7.50 -10.04 6.19
CA ALA A 139 8.89 -10.05 6.67
C ALA A 139 9.55 -8.66 6.62
N ALA A 140 9.30 -7.87 5.57
CA ALA A 140 9.82 -6.51 5.45
C ALA A 140 9.24 -5.58 6.53
N VAL A 141 7.93 -5.67 6.80
CA VAL A 141 7.25 -4.91 7.85
C VAL A 141 7.76 -5.33 9.24
N ALA A 142 7.87 -6.62 9.50
CA ALA A 142 8.40 -7.13 10.77
C ALA A 142 9.85 -6.66 11.00
N LYS A 143 10.69 -6.65 9.96
CA LYS A 143 12.05 -6.12 10.04
C LYS A 143 12.07 -4.63 10.36
N MET A 144 11.20 -3.84 9.72
CA MET A 144 11.07 -2.40 10.03
C MET A 144 10.66 -2.18 11.48
N ASN A 145 9.66 -2.90 11.97
CA ASN A 145 9.22 -2.81 13.36
C ASN A 145 10.35 -3.18 14.32
N GLY A 146 11.13 -4.22 14.04
CA GLY A 146 12.30 -4.61 14.82
C GLY A 146 13.37 -3.51 14.88
N VAL A 147 13.63 -2.83 13.75
CA VAL A 147 14.57 -1.69 13.71
C VAL A 147 14.04 -0.52 14.54
N CYS A 148 12.77 -0.17 14.41
CA CYS A 148 12.14 0.91 15.19
C CYS A 148 12.24 0.62 16.71
N ILE A 149 11.92 -0.60 17.14
CA ILE A 149 12.02 -1.02 18.55
C ILE A 149 13.47 -0.94 19.03
N SER A 150 14.43 -1.40 18.22
CA SER A 150 15.86 -1.33 18.57
C SER A 150 16.36 0.11 18.71
N MET A 151 15.94 1.01 17.81
CA MET A 151 16.26 2.42 17.90
C MET A 151 15.63 3.08 19.13
N ALA A 152 14.35 2.81 19.41
CA ALA A 152 13.67 3.33 20.57
C ALA A 152 14.35 2.91 21.88
N ARG A 153 14.81 1.66 21.97
CA ARG A 153 15.59 1.17 23.12
C ARG A 153 16.94 1.89 23.24
N LYS A 154 17.66 2.10 22.14
CA LYS A 154 18.95 2.83 22.15
C LYS A 154 18.79 4.28 22.58
N LEU A 155 17.69 4.93 22.20
CA LEU A 155 17.38 6.30 22.59
C LEU A 155 16.80 6.41 24.03
N ARG A 156 16.65 5.29 24.75
CA ARG A 156 16.03 5.23 26.08
C ARG A 156 14.62 5.86 26.15
N ILE A 157 13.90 5.83 25.05
CA ILE A 157 12.52 6.34 24.97
C ILE A 157 11.55 5.45 25.77
N TYR A 158 11.91 4.17 25.94
CA TYR A 158 11.18 3.24 26.81
C TYR A 158 12.05 2.84 28.00
N PRO A 159 11.56 2.96 29.24
CA PRO A 159 12.24 2.40 30.40
C PRO A 159 12.34 0.87 30.25
N PRO A 160 13.37 0.24 30.84
CA PRO A 160 13.44 -1.22 30.85
C PRO A 160 12.20 -1.78 31.53
N CYS A 161 11.57 -2.79 30.92
CA CYS A 161 10.54 -3.57 31.59
C CYS A 161 11.18 -4.28 32.78
N HIS A 162 10.73 -3.94 33.99
CA HIS A 162 11.07 -4.66 35.23
C HIS A 162 10.16 -5.87 35.36
#